data_42e5b5bf432d5fe4066fbb4c017862ad
#
_entry.id   42e5b5bf432d5fe4066fbb4c017862ad
#
_cell.length_a   1.000
_cell.length_b   1.000
_cell.length_c   1.000
_cell.angle_alpha   90.00
_cell.angle_beta   90.00
_cell.angle_gamma   90.00
#
_symmetry.space_group_name_H-M   'P 1'
#
loop_
_entity.id
_entity.type
_entity.pdbx_description
1 polymer ?
#
loop_
_entity_poly.entity_id
_entity_poly.type
_entity_poly.pdbx_seq_one_letter_code
_entity_poly.pdbx_strand_id
1 'polypeptide(L)'
;MSNRSVTPKKQITTFCILFLVFLLFGCAPAPQQEAAEPASGQPTSSGDVENGRKLFMGYVHLENDGPPCMGCHNIGANGILGGGALGPDLANVSKERSYPELASILSNFGFTSSPVMEPIYSKHPLTNKEQADLIAFMQASVGEPEEDKEVLVLGISILATIGAAFAIGFVYRDRLRRIRAAMVNEAKKELL
;
A
#
# COMPACT_ATOMS: atom_id res chain seq x y z
N MET A 1 -21.72 -4.70 49.97
CA MET A 1 -20.81 -4.57 48.81
C MET A 1 -21.44 -5.34 47.66
N SER A 2 -22.05 -4.60 46.73
CA SER A 2 -22.83 -5.18 45.60
C SER A 2 -21.89 -5.56 44.46
N ASN A 3 -21.66 -6.85 44.26
CA ASN A 3 -20.84 -7.40 43.20
C ASN A 3 -21.71 -7.52 41.93
N ARG A 4 -21.75 -6.48 41.07
CA ARG A 4 -22.41 -6.53 39.79
C ARG A 4 -21.62 -7.46 38.85
N SER A 5 -22.05 -8.68 38.71
CA SER A 5 -21.58 -9.61 37.68
C SER A 5 -21.96 -9.06 36.29
N VAL A 6 -21.03 -8.40 35.66
CA VAL A 6 -21.17 -7.93 34.26
C VAL A 6 -21.22 -9.18 33.38
N THR A 7 -22.36 -9.47 32.78
CA THR A 7 -22.57 -10.62 31.91
C THR A 7 -21.65 -10.54 30.70
N PRO A 8 -20.98 -11.64 30.28
CA PRO A 8 -19.98 -11.65 29.22
C PRO A 8 -20.51 -11.16 27.87
N LYS A 9 -21.82 -11.26 27.62
CA LYS A 9 -22.46 -10.72 26.42
C LYS A 9 -22.33 -9.19 26.32
N LYS A 10 -22.49 -8.43 27.42
CA LYS A 10 -22.36 -6.96 27.39
C LYS A 10 -20.92 -6.53 27.10
N GLN A 11 -19.91 -7.24 27.61
CA GLN A 11 -18.51 -6.93 27.34
C GLN A 11 -18.15 -7.15 25.86
N ILE A 12 -18.65 -8.21 25.23
CA ILE A 12 -18.42 -8.49 23.81
C ILE A 12 -19.03 -7.39 22.94
N THR A 13 -20.27 -7.00 23.23
CA THR A 13 -20.97 -5.95 22.49
C THR A 13 -20.26 -4.61 22.62
N THR A 14 -19.78 -4.25 23.80
CA THR A 14 -19.03 -3.01 24.04
C THR A 14 -17.69 -3.00 23.29
N PHE A 15 -16.98 -4.14 23.26
CA PHE A 15 -15.72 -4.27 22.55
C PHE A 15 -15.89 -4.22 21.02
N CYS A 16 -16.94 -4.86 20.50
CA CYS A 16 -17.27 -4.79 19.07
C CYS A 16 -17.67 -3.36 18.64
N ILE A 17 -18.42 -2.65 19.48
CA ILE A 17 -18.80 -1.25 19.21
C ILE A 17 -17.57 -0.33 19.25
N LEU A 18 -16.66 -0.49 20.22
CA LEU A 18 -15.40 0.27 20.32
C LEU A 18 -14.49 0.00 19.13
N PHE A 19 -14.40 -1.25 18.67
CA PHE A 19 -13.62 -1.63 17.51
C PHE A 19 -14.23 -1.09 16.21
N LEU A 20 -15.56 -1.12 16.09
CA LEU A 20 -16.29 -0.53 14.95
C LEU A 20 -16.14 0.99 14.89
N VAL A 21 -16.19 1.68 16.05
CA VAL A 21 -15.96 3.12 16.16
C VAL A 21 -14.51 3.47 15.77
N PHE A 22 -13.53 2.66 16.19
CA PHE A 22 -12.13 2.87 15.81
C PHE A 22 -11.90 2.70 14.29
N LEU A 23 -12.62 1.79 13.63
CA LEU A 23 -12.57 1.64 12.17
C LEU A 23 -13.24 2.81 11.43
N LEU A 24 -14.24 3.46 12.02
CA LEU A 24 -14.93 4.59 11.41
C LEU A 24 -14.17 5.92 11.55
N PHE A 25 -13.30 6.07 12.55
CA PHE A 25 -12.46 7.26 12.72
C PHE A 25 -11.17 7.23 11.89
N GLY A 26 -10.87 6.14 11.18
CA GLY A 26 -9.67 5.98 10.35
C GLY A 26 -9.67 6.71 9.00
N CYS A 27 -10.77 7.37 8.60
CA CYS A 27 -10.85 8.16 7.38
C CYS A 27 -10.81 9.67 7.70
N ALA A 28 -9.68 10.16 8.22
CA ALA A 28 -9.37 11.57 8.12
C ALA A 28 -8.79 11.84 6.71
N PRO A 29 -9.31 12.82 5.94
CA PRO A 29 -8.69 13.22 4.70
C PRO A 29 -7.28 13.71 5.01
N ALA A 30 -6.27 13.16 4.30
CA ALA A 30 -4.90 13.64 4.39
C ALA A 30 -4.87 15.14 4.04
N PRO A 31 -4.09 15.97 4.76
CA PRO A 31 -3.90 17.36 4.37
C PRO A 31 -3.31 17.38 2.97
N GLN A 32 -3.97 18.10 2.06
CA GLN A 32 -3.43 18.43 0.75
C GLN A 32 -2.18 19.25 1.00
N GLN A 33 -1.00 18.68 0.77
CA GLN A 33 0.23 19.44 0.69
C GLN A 33 0.12 20.34 -0.54
N GLU A 34 0.04 21.62 -0.26
CA GLU A 34 0.16 22.71 -1.20
C GLU A 34 1.48 22.54 -1.95
N ALA A 35 1.39 22.43 -3.27
CA ALA A 35 2.51 22.19 -4.15
C ALA A 35 3.58 23.24 -3.95
N ALA A 36 4.75 22.84 -3.50
CA ALA A 36 5.95 23.68 -3.54
C ALA A 36 6.26 23.99 -5.00
N GLU A 37 6.38 25.28 -5.30
CA GLU A 37 6.77 25.80 -6.61
C GLU A 37 8.10 25.16 -7.06
N PRO A 38 8.20 24.66 -8.30
CA PRO A 38 9.43 24.04 -8.77
C PRO A 38 10.51 25.10 -8.99
N ALA A 39 11.64 24.89 -8.33
CA ALA A 39 12.87 25.64 -8.57
C ALA A 39 13.27 25.52 -10.07
N SER A 40 13.48 26.65 -10.67
CA SER A 40 13.80 26.91 -12.06
C SER A 40 14.98 26.12 -12.62
N GLY A 41 14.83 25.59 -13.84
CA GLY A 41 15.92 25.48 -14.79
C GLY A 41 16.23 24.10 -15.35
N GLN A 42 15.30 23.50 -16.10
CA GLN A 42 15.63 22.53 -17.15
C GLN A 42 14.51 22.51 -18.21
N PRO A 43 14.79 22.12 -19.48
CA PRO A 43 13.78 22.09 -20.51
C PRO A 43 12.68 21.13 -20.11
N THR A 44 11.59 21.68 -19.63
CA THR A 44 10.42 20.95 -19.21
C THR A 44 9.86 20.19 -20.41
N SER A 45 9.79 18.85 -20.27
CA SER A 45 8.87 18.06 -21.07
C SER A 45 7.50 18.76 -21.03
N SER A 46 6.82 18.86 -22.15
CA SER A 46 5.48 19.46 -22.22
C SER A 46 4.41 18.64 -21.48
N GLY A 47 4.79 17.68 -20.63
CA GLY A 47 3.92 16.79 -19.89
C GLY A 47 3.45 17.39 -18.57
N ASP A 48 2.28 16.94 -18.11
CA ASP A 48 1.68 17.29 -16.83
C ASP A 48 2.18 16.33 -15.75
N VAL A 49 2.93 16.85 -14.77
CA VAL A 49 3.52 16.10 -13.66
C VAL A 49 2.45 15.40 -12.81
N GLU A 50 1.37 16.11 -12.48
CA GLU A 50 0.31 15.57 -11.61
C GLU A 50 -0.50 14.50 -12.34
N ASN A 51 -0.77 14.67 -13.63
CA ASN A 51 -1.40 13.63 -14.43
C ASN A 51 -0.48 12.42 -14.58
N GLY A 52 0.82 12.64 -14.81
CA GLY A 52 1.82 11.58 -14.86
C GLY A 52 1.88 10.77 -13.54
N ARG A 53 1.82 11.46 -12.41
CA ARG A 53 1.72 10.82 -11.09
C ARG A 53 0.46 9.94 -10.96
N LYS A 54 -0.68 10.46 -11.39
CA LYS A 54 -1.95 9.70 -11.34
C LYS A 54 -1.94 8.48 -12.24
N LEU A 55 -1.38 8.58 -13.44
CA LEU A 55 -1.19 7.46 -14.37
C LEU A 55 -0.24 6.41 -13.80
N PHE A 56 0.90 6.85 -13.26
CA PHE A 56 1.88 5.98 -12.64
C PHE A 56 1.28 5.18 -11.47
N MET A 57 0.54 5.86 -10.60
CA MET A 57 -0.09 5.28 -9.40
C MET A 57 -1.37 4.48 -9.72
N GLY A 58 -1.91 4.60 -10.93
CA GLY A 58 -3.16 3.95 -11.31
C GLY A 58 -4.42 4.62 -10.77
N TYR A 59 -4.33 5.88 -10.34
CA TYR A 59 -5.52 6.67 -9.96
C TYR A 59 -6.31 7.11 -11.20
N VAL A 60 -5.66 7.19 -12.34
CA VAL A 60 -6.24 7.38 -13.66
C VAL A 60 -5.81 6.19 -14.51
N HIS A 61 -6.76 5.58 -15.22
CA HIS A 61 -6.46 4.48 -16.13
C HIS A 61 -5.69 4.97 -17.35
N LEU A 62 -4.78 4.14 -17.82
CA LEU A 62 -4.13 4.35 -19.13
C LEU A 62 -5.17 4.17 -20.25
N GLU A 63 -5.05 4.95 -21.32
CA GLU A 63 -6.03 5.02 -22.41
C GLU A 63 -6.27 3.67 -23.09
N ASN A 64 -5.24 2.83 -23.16
CA ASN A 64 -5.31 1.49 -23.73
C ASN A 64 -5.40 0.38 -22.66
N ASP A 65 -5.95 0.67 -21.48
CA ASP A 65 -6.20 -0.29 -20.39
C ASP A 65 -4.95 -1.05 -19.92
N GLY A 66 -3.77 -0.48 -20.05
CA GLY A 66 -2.54 -1.04 -19.50
C GLY A 66 -2.51 -0.98 -17.97
N PRO A 67 -1.77 -1.87 -17.30
CA PRO A 67 -1.58 -1.81 -15.86
C PRO A 67 -0.76 -0.58 -15.48
N PRO A 68 -0.97 0.00 -14.26
CA PRO A 68 -0.19 1.14 -13.80
C PRO A 68 1.26 0.72 -13.49
N CYS A 69 2.20 1.63 -13.71
CA CYS A 69 3.63 1.39 -13.51
C CYS A 69 3.97 1.01 -12.07
N MET A 70 3.24 1.57 -11.08
CA MET A 70 3.40 1.27 -9.67
C MET A 70 3.17 -0.21 -9.32
N GLY A 71 2.47 -0.97 -10.15
CA GLY A 71 2.30 -2.41 -9.95
C GLY A 71 3.61 -3.19 -9.95
N CYS A 72 4.63 -2.69 -10.65
CA CYS A 72 5.93 -3.32 -10.78
C CYS A 72 7.09 -2.45 -10.28
N HIS A 73 6.99 -1.13 -10.37
CA HIS A 73 8.04 -0.18 -10.05
C HIS A 73 7.74 0.64 -8.81
N ASN A 74 8.80 1.00 -8.09
CA ASN A 74 8.79 2.05 -7.08
C ASN A 74 9.27 3.38 -7.69
N ILE A 75 8.86 4.51 -7.11
CA ILE A 75 9.37 5.85 -7.43
C ILE A 75 9.29 6.76 -6.20
N GLY A 76 10.40 6.90 -5.48
CA GLY A 76 10.50 7.77 -4.30
C GLY A 76 9.40 7.52 -3.25
N ALA A 77 9.01 8.56 -2.53
CA ALA A 77 8.04 8.53 -1.43
C ALA A 77 6.57 8.39 -1.87
N ASN A 78 6.29 7.91 -3.08
CA ASN A 78 4.94 7.80 -3.61
C ASN A 78 4.19 6.58 -3.08
N GLY A 79 3.01 6.83 -2.49
CA GLY A 79 2.13 5.80 -1.93
C GLY A 79 2.52 5.32 -0.52
N ILE A 80 1.58 4.70 0.19
CA ILE A 80 1.75 4.29 1.60
C ILE A 80 2.79 3.18 1.77
N LEU A 81 2.90 2.28 0.82
CA LEU A 81 3.80 1.12 0.86
C LEU A 81 4.91 1.18 -0.20
N GLY A 82 5.08 2.32 -0.89
CA GLY A 82 5.90 2.40 -2.10
C GLY A 82 5.20 1.77 -3.30
N GLY A 83 5.96 1.50 -4.33
CA GLY A 83 5.52 0.76 -5.50
C GLY A 83 5.87 -0.72 -5.44
N GLY A 84 5.74 -1.40 -6.58
CA GLY A 84 6.16 -2.78 -6.74
C GLY A 84 7.68 -2.94 -6.71
N ALA A 85 8.13 -4.14 -6.33
CA ALA A 85 9.54 -4.51 -6.27
C ALA A 85 9.96 -5.48 -7.42
N LEU A 86 9.11 -5.63 -8.43
CA LEU A 86 9.41 -6.50 -9.58
C LEU A 86 10.37 -5.82 -10.57
N GLY A 87 10.22 -4.51 -10.74
CA GLY A 87 11.09 -3.67 -11.56
C GLY A 87 12.03 -2.82 -10.70
N PRO A 88 13.04 -2.17 -11.31
CA PRO A 88 13.93 -1.24 -10.60
C PRO A 88 13.17 -0.01 -10.08
N ASP A 89 13.73 0.63 -9.06
CA ASP A 89 13.29 1.94 -8.60
C ASP A 89 13.53 3.00 -9.69
N LEU A 90 12.52 3.81 -9.93
CA LEU A 90 12.55 4.85 -10.98
C LEU A 90 12.81 6.26 -10.44
N ALA A 91 13.03 6.44 -9.14
CA ALA A 91 13.23 7.75 -8.51
C ALA A 91 14.39 8.55 -9.12
N ASN A 92 15.43 7.87 -9.61
CA ASN A 92 16.59 8.51 -10.22
C ASN A 92 16.74 8.23 -11.73
N VAL A 93 15.75 7.58 -12.34
CA VAL A 93 15.84 7.18 -13.76
C VAL A 93 16.07 8.37 -14.70
N SER A 94 15.53 9.54 -14.41
CA SER A 94 15.72 10.76 -15.20
C SER A 94 17.09 11.42 -15.00
N LYS A 95 17.88 11.00 -14.00
CA LYS A 95 19.32 11.37 -13.91
C LYS A 95 20.19 10.48 -14.78
N GLU A 96 19.80 9.22 -14.93
CA GLU A 96 20.57 8.21 -15.64
C GLU A 96 20.24 8.19 -17.13
N ARG A 97 19.04 8.63 -17.52
CA ARG A 97 18.55 8.60 -18.89
C ARG A 97 17.97 9.94 -19.32
N SER A 98 18.30 10.33 -20.53
CA SER A 98 17.77 11.54 -21.15
C SER A 98 16.29 11.40 -21.54
N TYR A 99 15.60 12.52 -21.72
CA TYR A 99 14.21 12.53 -22.18
C TYR A 99 13.96 11.70 -23.46
N PRO A 100 14.79 11.81 -24.53
CA PRO A 100 14.60 10.97 -25.73
C PRO A 100 14.74 9.47 -25.47
N GLU A 101 15.66 9.09 -24.57
CA GLU A 101 15.82 7.68 -24.19
C GLU A 101 14.60 7.14 -23.42
N LEU A 102 14.10 7.92 -22.47
CA LEU A 102 12.87 7.56 -21.74
C LEU A 102 11.68 7.48 -22.68
N ALA A 103 11.51 8.45 -23.60
CA ALA A 103 10.46 8.42 -24.62
C ALA A 103 10.58 7.19 -25.53
N SER A 104 11.80 6.83 -25.94
CA SER A 104 12.05 5.63 -26.73
C SER A 104 11.69 4.35 -25.99
N ILE A 105 11.99 4.28 -24.68
CA ILE A 105 11.64 3.13 -23.85
C ILE A 105 10.12 3.02 -23.71
N LEU A 106 9.44 4.12 -23.43
CA LEU A 106 7.98 4.13 -23.21
C LEU A 106 7.19 3.94 -24.51
N SER A 107 7.76 4.30 -25.68
CA SER A 107 7.12 4.08 -26.97
C SER A 107 7.35 2.68 -27.54
N ASN A 108 8.46 2.05 -27.18
CA ASN A 108 8.85 0.75 -27.73
C ASN A 108 9.48 -0.13 -26.66
N PHE A 109 8.66 -0.73 -25.82
CA PHE A 109 9.08 -1.61 -24.72
C PHE A 109 9.87 -2.84 -25.13
N GLY A 110 9.93 -3.16 -26.46
CA GLY A 110 10.47 -4.44 -26.94
C GLY A 110 11.99 -4.57 -26.97
N PHE A 111 12.76 -3.50 -27.15
CA PHE A 111 14.18 -3.65 -27.48
C PHE A 111 15.16 -3.29 -26.34
N THR A 112 14.73 -2.49 -25.38
CA THR A 112 15.59 -1.99 -24.28
C THR A 112 15.01 -2.25 -22.90
N SER A 113 13.80 -2.79 -22.86
CA SER A 113 13.06 -3.02 -21.63
C SER A 113 13.11 -4.49 -21.22
N SER A 114 12.75 -4.75 -19.99
CA SER A 114 12.62 -6.09 -19.45
C SER A 114 11.69 -6.96 -20.29
N PRO A 115 12.01 -8.25 -20.50
CA PRO A 115 11.13 -9.22 -21.16
C PRO A 115 9.75 -9.36 -20.51
N VAL A 116 9.57 -8.77 -19.32
CA VAL A 116 8.28 -8.73 -18.61
C VAL A 116 7.42 -7.57 -19.07
N MET A 117 7.98 -6.39 -19.38
CA MET A 117 7.22 -5.21 -19.79
C MET A 117 6.71 -5.30 -21.23
N GLU A 118 7.52 -5.87 -22.13
CA GLU A 118 7.19 -5.98 -23.56
C GLU A 118 5.84 -6.67 -23.83
N PRO A 119 5.57 -7.89 -23.34
CA PRO A 119 4.31 -8.59 -23.65
C PRO A 119 3.07 -7.89 -23.08
N ILE A 120 3.24 -7.02 -22.11
CA ILE A 120 2.16 -6.24 -21.51
C ILE A 120 1.88 -5.01 -22.36
N TYR A 121 2.87 -4.14 -22.52
CA TYR A 121 2.67 -2.84 -23.17
C TYR A 121 2.68 -2.89 -24.70
N SER A 122 3.12 -3.98 -25.31
CA SER A 122 2.88 -4.21 -26.74
C SER A 122 1.39 -4.34 -27.08
N LYS A 123 0.58 -4.80 -26.12
CA LYS A 123 -0.88 -4.90 -26.26
C LYS A 123 -1.61 -3.66 -25.74
N HIS A 124 -0.96 -2.88 -24.90
CA HIS A 124 -1.49 -1.70 -24.24
C HIS A 124 -0.52 -0.52 -24.42
N PRO A 125 -0.27 -0.05 -25.68
CA PRO A 125 0.71 0.97 -25.95
C PRO A 125 0.34 2.29 -25.29
N LEU A 126 1.34 3.00 -24.74
CA LEU A 126 1.14 4.32 -24.17
C LEU A 126 0.96 5.36 -25.27
N THR A 127 0.01 6.26 -25.11
CA THR A 127 -0.15 7.42 -26.00
C THR A 127 0.99 8.40 -25.81
N ASN A 128 1.24 9.26 -26.81
CA ASN A 128 2.30 10.30 -26.74
C ASN A 128 2.10 11.23 -25.53
N LYS A 129 0.84 11.52 -25.19
CA LYS A 129 0.53 12.37 -24.04
C LYS A 129 0.88 11.68 -22.73
N GLU A 130 0.49 10.43 -22.55
CA GLU A 130 0.82 9.64 -21.37
C GLU A 130 2.33 9.48 -21.19
N GLN A 131 3.06 9.25 -22.26
CA GLN A 131 4.52 9.19 -22.24
C GLN A 131 5.12 10.51 -21.75
N ALA A 132 4.67 11.65 -22.28
CA ALA A 132 5.14 12.96 -21.85
C ALA A 132 4.82 13.24 -20.38
N ASP A 133 3.60 12.95 -19.94
CA ASP A 133 3.15 13.12 -18.56
C ASP A 133 3.94 12.23 -17.59
N LEU A 134 4.15 10.94 -17.93
CA LEU A 134 4.94 10.02 -17.13
C LEU A 134 6.41 10.45 -17.03
N ILE A 135 7.02 10.92 -18.12
CA ILE A 135 8.40 11.41 -18.08
C ILE A 135 8.50 12.69 -17.24
N ALA A 136 7.53 13.60 -17.34
CA ALA A 136 7.50 14.80 -16.51
C ALA A 136 7.43 14.43 -15.02
N PHE A 137 6.62 13.46 -14.65
CA PHE A 137 6.54 12.96 -13.29
C PHE A 137 7.85 12.31 -12.83
N MET A 138 8.48 11.46 -13.65
CA MET A 138 9.78 10.85 -13.33
C MET A 138 10.87 11.91 -13.14
N GLN A 139 10.84 13.01 -13.91
CA GLN A 139 11.77 14.13 -13.76
C GLN A 139 11.53 14.91 -12.46
N ALA A 140 10.28 15.12 -12.08
CA ALA A 140 9.92 15.78 -10.83
C ALA A 140 10.25 14.96 -9.59
N SER A 141 10.24 13.63 -9.72
CA SER A 141 10.55 12.70 -8.61
C SER A 141 12.04 12.53 -8.32
N VAL A 142 12.91 13.19 -9.09
CA VAL A 142 14.36 13.11 -8.91
C VAL A 142 14.79 13.69 -7.56
N GLY A 143 15.44 12.83 -6.76
CA GLY A 143 15.99 13.24 -5.45
C GLY A 143 14.96 13.25 -4.32
N GLU A 144 13.74 12.84 -4.56
CA GLU A 144 12.82 12.52 -3.47
C GLU A 144 13.41 11.38 -2.63
N PRO A 145 13.45 11.53 -1.31
CA PRO A 145 14.00 10.48 -0.46
C PRO A 145 13.14 9.22 -0.59
N GLU A 146 13.81 8.10 -0.75
CA GLU A 146 13.18 6.80 -0.52
C GLU A 146 12.75 6.77 0.95
N GLU A 147 11.47 6.85 1.22
CA GLU A 147 10.98 6.69 2.58
C GLU A 147 11.24 5.26 3.03
N ASP A 148 12.01 5.13 4.08
CA ASP A 148 12.26 3.86 4.76
C ASP A 148 10.98 3.38 5.44
N LYS A 149 10.15 2.69 4.65
CA LYS A 149 8.84 2.16 5.08
C LYS A 149 8.98 0.84 5.82
N GLU A 150 10.19 0.32 5.94
CA GLU A 150 10.45 -0.96 6.63
C GLU A 150 9.98 -0.90 8.09
N VAL A 151 10.30 0.18 8.79
CA VAL A 151 9.88 0.39 10.18
C VAL A 151 8.35 0.51 10.30
N LEU A 152 7.70 1.19 9.35
CA LEU A 152 6.23 1.31 9.32
C LEU A 152 5.56 -0.06 9.10
N VAL A 153 6.02 -0.81 8.10
CA VAL A 153 5.48 -2.15 7.78
C VAL A 153 5.71 -3.12 8.93
N LEU A 154 6.91 -3.10 9.52
CA LEU A 154 7.24 -3.90 10.72
C LEU A 154 6.32 -3.53 11.90
N GLY A 155 6.13 -2.25 12.17
CA GLY A 155 5.26 -1.78 13.24
C GLY A 155 3.81 -2.21 13.06
N ILE A 156 3.24 -2.04 11.87
CA ILE A 156 1.88 -2.49 11.54
C ILE A 156 1.76 -4.00 11.67
N SER A 157 2.74 -4.76 11.19
CA SER A 157 2.75 -6.24 11.25
C SER A 157 2.77 -6.75 12.68
N ILE A 158 3.59 -6.17 13.55
CA ILE A 158 3.66 -6.51 14.97
C ILE A 158 2.32 -6.20 15.66
N LEU A 159 1.77 -5.01 15.45
CA LEU A 159 0.48 -4.62 16.04
C LEU A 159 -0.67 -5.52 15.57
N ALA A 160 -0.71 -5.85 14.28
CA ALA A 160 -1.71 -6.76 13.72
C ALA A 160 -1.59 -8.17 14.32
N THR A 161 -0.37 -8.68 14.48
CA THR A 161 -0.11 -10.00 15.10
C THR A 161 -0.54 -10.04 16.55
N ILE A 162 -0.18 -9.03 17.34
CA ILE A 162 -0.59 -8.91 18.73
C ILE A 162 -2.12 -8.82 18.82
N GLY A 163 -2.76 -7.99 18.01
CA GLY A 163 -4.22 -7.85 17.96
C GLY A 163 -4.92 -9.16 17.61
N ALA A 164 -4.42 -9.89 16.63
CA ALA A 164 -4.94 -11.20 16.25
C ALA A 164 -4.78 -12.23 17.39
N ALA A 165 -3.64 -12.28 18.07
CA ALA A 165 -3.40 -13.15 19.20
C ALA A 165 -4.36 -12.86 20.36
N PHE A 166 -4.59 -11.57 20.68
CA PHE A 166 -5.57 -11.17 21.69
C PHE A 166 -7.00 -11.55 21.30
N ALA A 167 -7.39 -11.31 20.04
CA ALA A 167 -8.72 -11.66 19.55
C ALA A 167 -8.97 -13.17 19.62
N ILE A 168 -8.02 -13.98 19.17
CA ILE A 168 -8.09 -15.44 19.25
C ILE A 168 -8.14 -15.89 20.72
N GLY A 169 -7.24 -15.37 21.57
CA GLY A 169 -7.23 -15.67 23.00
C GLY A 169 -8.56 -15.35 23.68
N PHE A 170 -9.18 -14.22 23.33
CA PHE A 170 -10.46 -13.81 23.87
C PHE A 170 -11.62 -14.72 23.40
N VAL A 171 -11.68 -15.02 22.09
CA VAL A 171 -12.73 -15.90 21.53
C VAL A 171 -12.63 -17.32 22.07
N TYR A 172 -11.42 -17.85 22.20
CA TYR A 172 -11.21 -19.24 22.64
C TYR A 172 -11.14 -19.41 24.16
N ARG A 173 -11.06 -18.32 24.93
CA ARG A 173 -10.93 -18.36 26.39
C ARG A 173 -12.02 -19.21 27.07
N ASP A 174 -13.26 -19.01 26.67
CA ASP A 174 -14.40 -19.69 27.26
C ASP A 174 -14.54 -21.13 26.75
N ARG A 175 -14.13 -21.41 25.53
CA ARG A 175 -14.13 -22.76 24.96
C ARG A 175 -13.13 -23.65 25.65
N LEU A 176 -11.91 -23.19 25.89
CA LEU A 176 -10.88 -23.96 26.59
C LEU A 176 -11.25 -24.22 28.05
N ARG A 177 -11.89 -23.26 28.72
CA ARG A 177 -12.38 -23.42 30.09
C ARG A 177 -13.47 -24.50 30.20
N ARG A 178 -14.41 -24.52 29.27
CA ARG A 178 -15.51 -25.50 29.24
C ARG A 178 -15.01 -26.92 28.99
N ILE A 179 -14.09 -27.11 28.07
CA ILE A 179 -13.50 -28.42 27.76
C ILE A 179 -12.71 -28.93 28.97
N ARG A 180 -11.90 -28.09 29.62
CA ARG A 180 -11.15 -28.46 30.81
C ARG A 180 -12.05 -28.82 31.99
N ALA A 181 -13.11 -28.05 32.22
CA ALA A 181 -14.05 -28.34 33.29
C ALA A 181 -14.79 -29.67 33.09
N ALA A 182 -15.18 -29.99 31.83
CA ALA A 182 -15.80 -31.29 31.53
C ALA A 182 -14.86 -32.45 31.80
N MET A 183 -13.61 -32.39 31.34
CA MET A 183 -12.60 -33.44 31.54
C MET A 183 -12.25 -33.66 33.03
N VAL A 184 -12.11 -32.56 33.78
CA VAL A 184 -11.82 -32.63 35.23
C VAL A 184 -13.00 -33.24 36.00
N ASN A 185 -14.24 -32.93 35.63
CA ASN A 185 -15.44 -33.48 36.26
C ASN A 185 -15.62 -34.97 35.96
N GLU A 186 -15.28 -35.43 34.76
CA GLU A 186 -15.29 -36.85 34.40
C GLU A 186 -14.22 -37.62 35.15
N ALA A 187 -12.99 -37.17 35.18
CA ALA A 187 -11.91 -37.79 35.93
C ALA A 187 -12.21 -37.87 37.45
N LYS A 188 -12.93 -36.89 37.99
CA LYS A 188 -13.34 -36.89 39.39
C LYS A 188 -14.45 -37.88 39.69
N LYS A 189 -15.31 -38.24 38.72
CA LYS A 189 -16.33 -39.29 38.87
C LYS A 189 -15.75 -40.69 38.84
N GLU A 190 -14.65 -40.91 38.13
CA GLU A 190 -13.97 -42.19 38.06
C GLU A 190 -13.15 -42.50 39.32
N LEU A 191 -12.85 -41.49 40.12
CA LEU A 191 -12.07 -41.62 41.36
C LEU A 191 -12.94 -41.82 42.63
N LEU A 192 -14.27 -41.76 42.54
CA LEU A 192 -15.24 -41.93 43.61
C LEU A 192 -16.07 -43.21 43.42
#